data_9786256bcf11146faf8708bc9236e8c7
#
_entry.id   9786256bcf11146faf8708bc9236e8c7
#
_cell.length_a   1.000
_cell.length_b   1.000
_cell.length_c   1.000
_cell.angle_alpha   90.00
_cell.angle_beta   90.00
_cell.angle_gamma   90.00
#
_symmetry.space_group_name_H-M   'P 1'
#
loop_
_entity.id
_entity.type
_entity.pdbx_description
1 polymer ?
#
loop_
_entity_poly.entity_id
_entity_poly.type
_entity_poly.pdbx_seq_one_letter_code
_entity_poly.pdbx_strand_id
1 'polypeptide(L)'
;MSLLPLYNTHGLLEAGCDEAGRGCLAGAVYAAAVVLPPDSCNPSLNDSKQLTAARRYALRREVERDALAWAVGVVSPREIDEINILNASILAMHRALDHLKVRPEFVIVDGNRFHPYRPGATLDSPDLSLLPEPLPHATLVKGDARYLAIAAASILAKTYRDDYMADLHRQHPQYGWARNAGYPTREHRAAIAEHGPTPFHRRSFRLLPD
;
A
#
# COMPACT_ATOMS: atom_id res chain seq x y z
N MET A 1 21.93 -6.22 -5.77
CA MET A 1 21.59 -6.07 -7.21
C MET A 1 20.87 -4.74 -7.36
N SER A 2 21.07 -4.02 -8.46
CA SER A 2 20.26 -2.83 -8.77
C SER A 2 18.84 -3.26 -9.13
N LEU A 3 17.83 -2.47 -8.74
CA LEU A 3 16.46 -2.71 -9.15
C LEU A 3 16.30 -2.44 -10.66
N LEU A 4 15.42 -3.21 -11.30
CA LEU A 4 15.10 -3.03 -12.71
C LEU A 4 14.15 -1.82 -12.87
N PRO A 5 14.34 -0.98 -13.89
CA PRO A 5 13.49 0.18 -14.13
C PRO A 5 12.07 -0.21 -14.59
N LEU A 6 11.95 -1.26 -15.43
CA LEU A 6 10.68 -1.72 -16.01
C LEU A 6 10.59 -3.25 -15.99
N TYR A 7 9.37 -3.74 -15.92
CA TYR A 7 9.02 -5.14 -16.12
C TYR A 7 8.59 -5.41 -17.57
N ASN A 8 7.71 -4.56 -18.13
CA ASN A 8 7.23 -4.74 -19.50
C ASN A 8 8.31 -4.36 -20.53
N THR A 9 8.38 -5.13 -21.60
CA THR A 9 9.36 -4.95 -22.69
C THR A 9 8.76 -4.27 -23.93
N HIS A 10 7.50 -3.82 -23.84
CA HIS A 10 6.75 -3.28 -24.98
C HIS A 10 6.69 -1.74 -24.98
N GLY A 11 7.40 -1.07 -24.07
CA GLY A 11 7.42 0.38 -23.97
C GLY A 11 6.13 0.99 -23.42
N LEU A 12 5.25 0.19 -22.81
CA LEU A 12 4.03 0.65 -22.17
C LEU A 12 4.37 1.42 -20.90
N LEU A 13 3.60 2.48 -20.64
CA LEU A 13 3.73 3.24 -19.39
C LEU A 13 3.28 2.38 -18.20
N GLU A 14 4.22 2.09 -17.30
CA GLU A 14 4.04 1.11 -16.23
C GLU A 14 3.84 1.77 -14.87
N ALA A 15 2.84 1.32 -14.12
CA ALA A 15 2.69 1.65 -12.71
C ALA A 15 3.08 0.48 -11.81
N GLY A 16 3.89 0.74 -10.78
CA GLY A 16 4.16 -0.21 -9.70
C GLY A 16 3.23 0.03 -8.51
N CYS A 17 2.70 -1.05 -7.93
CA CYS A 17 1.82 -1.02 -6.75
C CYS A 17 2.37 -1.89 -5.62
N ASP A 18 2.25 -1.38 -4.38
CA ASP A 18 2.52 -2.10 -3.14
C ASP A 18 1.62 -1.60 -2.01
N GLU A 19 1.47 -2.39 -0.94
CA GLU A 19 0.66 -2.05 0.22
C GLU A 19 1.41 -2.13 1.55
N ALA A 20 0.89 -1.42 2.55
CA ALA A 20 1.37 -1.44 3.93
C ALA A 20 0.23 -1.65 4.93
N GLY A 21 0.49 -2.44 5.96
CA GLY A 21 -0.43 -2.59 7.08
C GLY A 21 -1.35 -3.81 7.03
N ARG A 22 -1.13 -4.81 6.17
CA ARG A 22 -1.98 -6.02 6.10
C ARG A 22 -2.09 -6.77 7.41
N GLY A 23 -0.98 -7.05 8.07
CA GLY A 23 -0.92 -7.86 9.30
C GLY A 23 -1.22 -7.11 10.59
N CYS A 24 -1.69 -5.87 10.54
CA CYS A 24 -1.93 -5.04 11.71
C CYS A 24 -3.31 -5.31 12.31
N LEU A 25 -3.44 -5.27 13.65
CA LEU A 25 -4.71 -5.37 14.38
C LEU A 25 -5.49 -4.05 14.35
N ALA A 26 -4.81 -2.93 14.09
CA ALA A 26 -5.40 -1.61 14.07
C ALA A 26 -4.88 -0.76 12.89
N GLY A 27 -5.70 0.19 12.50
CA GLY A 27 -5.44 1.15 11.44
C GLY A 27 -5.82 0.65 10.05
N ALA A 28 -5.93 1.61 9.15
CA ALA A 28 -6.23 1.39 7.75
C ALA A 28 -5.12 0.61 7.03
N VAL A 29 -5.44 -0.03 5.91
CA VAL A 29 -4.46 -0.48 4.93
C VAL A 29 -4.23 0.65 3.93
N TYR A 30 -2.97 0.87 3.60
CA TYR A 30 -2.50 1.87 2.65
C TYR A 30 -1.88 1.15 1.46
N ALA A 31 -2.18 1.58 0.26
CA ALA A 31 -1.45 1.18 -0.93
C ALA A 31 -0.99 2.41 -1.70
N ALA A 32 0.05 2.27 -2.48
CA ALA A 32 0.48 3.31 -3.40
C ALA A 32 0.61 2.75 -4.81
N ALA A 33 0.42 3.64 -5.79
CA ALA A 33 0.73 3.42 -7.19
C ALA A 33 1.73 4.49 -7.64
N VAL A 34 2.79 4.08 -8.33
CA VAL A 34 3.86 4.98 -8.80
C VAL A 34 4.19 4.69 -10.25
N VAL A 35 4.20 5.73 -11.06
CA VAL A 35 4.68 5.73 -12.45
C VAL A 35 5.99 6.48 -12.49
N LEU A 36 7.08 5.81 -12.83
CA LEU A 36 8.40 6.41 -12.97
C LEU A 36 8.74 6.69 -14.45
N PRO A 37 9.62 7.67 -14.74
CA PRO A 37 10.21 7.77 -16.06
C PRO A 37 10.87 6.46 -16.48
N PRO A 38 10.81 6.04 -17.76
CA PRO A 38 11.36 4.76 -18.23
C PRO A 38 12.87 4.60 -18.02
N ASP A 39 13.61 5.71 -18.00
CA ASP A 39 15.04 5.80 -17.77
C ASP A 39 15.43 6.00 -16.30
N SER A 40 14.46 5.86 -15.39
CA SER A 40 14.69 6.05 -13.96
C SER A 40 15.77 5.13 -13.42
N CYS A 41 16.69 5.71 -12.69
CA CYS A 41 17.73 5.02 -11.94
C CYS A 41 17.87 5.66 -10.56
N ASN A 42 17.45 4.94 -9.53
CA ASN A 42 17.68 5.38 -8.15
C ASN A 42 18.31 4.22 -7.34
N PRO A 43 19.64 4.20 -7.22
CA PRO A 43 20.36 3.15 -6.50
C PRO A 43 20.08 3.14 -5.00
N SER A 44 19.44 4.19 -4.48
CA SER A 44 19.04 4.30 -3.08
C SER A 44 17.69 3.67 -2.80
N LEU A 45 16.85 3.45 -3.81
CA LEU A 45 15.66 2.61 -3.70
C LEU A 45 16.11 1.16 -3.55
N ASN A 46 15.72 0.55 -2.49
CA ASN A 46 15.99 -0.84 -2.17
C ASN A 46 14.81 -1.36 -1.32
N ASP A 47 14.81 -2.64 -0.95
CA ASP A 47 13.80 -3.21 -0.04
C ASP A 47 13.53 -2.27 1.16
N SER A 48 12.34 -1.73 1.20
CA SER A 48 11.92 -0.72 2.19
C SER A 48 12.06 -1.21 3.63
N LYS A 49 12.06 -2.54 3.83
CA LYS A 49 12.20 -3.20 5.14
C LYS A 49 13.62 -3.11 5.69
N GLN A 50 14.63 -2.95 4.82
CA GLN A 50 16.04 -2.80 5.20
C GLN A 50 16.44 -1.34 5.48
N LEU A 51 15.57 -0.38 5.17
CA LEU A 51 15.85 1.04 5.32
C LEU A 51 15.46 1.56 6.71
N THR A 52 16.25 2.48 7.25
CA THR A 52 15.85 3.24 8.45
C THR A 52 14.64 4.13 8.16
N ALA A 53 13.89 4.52 9.20
CA ALA A 53 12.76 5.45 9.04
C ALA A 53 13.20 6.76 8.37
N ALA A 54 14.29 7.39 8.85
CA ALA A 54 14.83 8.63 8.27
C ALA A 54 15.12 8.48 6.77
N ARG A 55 15.71 7.35 6.35
CA ARG A 55 16.01 7.10 4.94
C ARG A 55 14.74 6.90 4.12
N ARG A 56 13.72 6.19 4.64
CA ARG A 56 12.42 6.06 3.96
C ARG A 56 11.76 7.42 3.73
N TYR A 57 11.76 8.32 4.73
CA TYR A 57 11.20 9.67 4.57
C TYR A 57 11.99 10.55 3.59
N ALA A 58 13.31 10.39 3.51
CA ALA A 58 14.10 11.06 2.49
C ALA A 58 13.74 10.56 1.09
N LEU A 59 13.65 9.24 0.90
CA LEU A 59 13.27 8.61 -0.36
C LEU A 59 11.84 8.94 -0.78
N ARG A 60 10.89 9.04 0.18
CA ARG A 60 9.53 9.51 -0.11
C ARG A 60 9.56 10.84 -0.87
N ARG A 61 10.31 11.82 -0.37
CA ARG A 61 10.43 13.14 -1.04
C ARG A 61 11.07 13.06 -2.42
N GLU A 62 12.04 12.16 -2.59
CA GLU A 62 12.65 11.89 -3.90
C GLU A 62 11.60 11.30 -4.87
N VAL A 63 10.86 10.26 -4.45
CA VAL A 63 9.80 9.63 -5.26
C VAL A 63 8.69 10.64 -5.62
N GLU A 64 8.21 11.41 -4.64
CA GLU A 64 7.15 12.41 -4.85
C GLU A 64 7.56 13.50 -5.86
N ARG A 65 8.84 13.84 -5.91
CA ARG A 65 9.41 14.85 -6.84
C ARG A 65 9.66 14.26 -8.24
N ASP A 66 10.21 13.04 -8.32
CA ASP A 66 10.82 12.49 -9.54
C ASP A 66 9.87 11.59 -10.32
N ALA A 67 8.78 11.09 -9.71
CA ALA A 67 7.78 10.27 -10.39
C ALA A 67 6.96 11.10 -11.40
N LEU A 68 6.62 10.50 -12.54
CA LEU A 68 5.65 11.08 -13.50
C LEU A 68 4.27 11.23 -12.87
N ALA A 69 3.87 10.25 -12.07
CA ALA A 69 2.67 10.29 -11.25
C ALA A 69 2.81 9.33 -10.06
N TRP A 70 2.19 9.70 -8.96
CA TRP A 70 2.02 8.83 -7.82
C TRP A 70 0.72 9.14 -7.09
N ALA A 71 0.17 8.16 -6.41
CA ALA A 71 -0.99 8.35 -5.56
C ALA A 71 -1.04 7.27 -4.46
N VAL A 72 -1.81 7.57 -3.41
CA VAL A 72 -2.04 6.67 -2.28
C VAL A 72 -3.53 6.38 -2.18
N GLY A 73 -3.86 5.10 -2.05
CA GLY A 73 -5.21 4.63 -1.77
C GLY A 73 -5.29 4.08 -0.35
N VAL A 74 -6.43 4.27 0.29
CA VAL A 74 -6.65 3.91 1.69
C VAL A 74 -7.96 3.15 1.82
N VAL A 75 -7.95 2.08 2.63
CA VAL A 75 -9.16 1.35 3.03
C VAL A 75 -9.19 1.27 4.55
N SER A 76 -10.30 1.72 5.12
CA SER A 76 -10.50 1.86 6.56
C SER A 76 -10.61 0.51 7.28
N PRO A 77 -10.44 0.46 8.63
CA PRO A 77 -10.67 -0.74 9.42
C PRO A 77 -12.07 -1.32 9.24
N ARG A 78 -13.10 -0.48 9.14
CA ARG A 78 -14.48 -0.90 8.91
C ARG A 78 -14.64 -1.62 7.57
N GLU A 79 -14.15 -1.04 6.48
CA GLU A 79 -14.18 -1.67 5.16
C GLU A 79 -13.37 -2.99 5.14
N ILE A 80 -12.21 -3.04 5.86
CA ILE A 80 -11.44 -4.29 6.01
C ILE A 80 -12.30 -5.39 6.65
N ASP A 81 -13.07 -5.04 7.68
CA ASP A 81 -13.95 -5.99 8.35
C ASP A 81 -15.11 -6.47 7.45
N GLU A 82 -15.58 -5.62 6.54
CA GLU A 82 -16.64 -5.93 5.58
C GLU A 82 -16.18 -6.84 4.43
N ILE A 83 -14.99 -6.56 3.84
CA ILE A 83 -14.54 -7.21 2.60
C ILE A 83 -13.33 -8.13 2.76
N ASN A 84 -12.80 -8.29 3.95
CA ASN A 84 -11.54 -8.93 4.36
C ASN A 84 -10.27 -8.21 3.88
N ILE A 85 -9.12 -8.55 4.49
CA ILE A 85 -7.85 -7.84 4.25
C ILE A 85 -7.27 -8.05 2.85
N LEU A 86 -7.50 -9.20 2.21
CA LEU A 86 -7.02 -9.44 0.85
C LEU A 86 -7.72 -8.50 -0.13
N ASN A 87 -9.05 -8.49 -0.11
CA ASN A 87 -9.83 -7.61 -0.98
C ASN A 87 -9.60 -6.13 -0.64
N ALA A 88 -9.45 -5.79 0.64
CA ALA A 88 -9.13 -4.43 1.07
C ALA A 88 -7.77 -3.94 0.56
N SER A 89 -6.74 -4.81 0.54
CA SER A 89 -5.43 -4.46 -0.04
C SER A 89 -5.53 -4.17 -1.53
N ILE A 90 -6.26 -5.00 -2.26
CA ILE A 90 -6.49 -4.82 -3.71
C ILE A 90 -7.31 -3.55 -3.97
N LEU A 91 -8.38 -3.32 -3.20
CA LEU A 91 -9.17 -2.09 -3.29
C LEU A 91 -8.33 -0.84 -3.03
N ALA A 92 -7.42 -0.89 -2.05
CA ALA A 92 -6.51 0.22 -1.79
C ALA A 92 -5.59 0.49 -2.99
N MET A 93 -5.08 -0.54 -3.67
CA MET A 93 -4.30 -0.40 -4.91
C MET A 93 -5.15 0.19 -6.04
N HIS A 94 -6.39 -0.27 -6.22
CA HIS A 94 -7.32 0.27 -7.22
C HIS A 94 -7.58 1.76 -6.96
N ARG A 95 -7.85 2.16 -5.70
CA ARG A 95 -8.01 3.57 -5.31
C ARG A 95 -6.75 4.40 -5.61
N ALA A 96 -5.56 3.85 -5.39
CA ALA A 96 -4.33 4.51 -5.76
C ALA A 96 -4.22 4.70 -7.27
N LEU A 97 -4.54 3.68 -8.08
CA LEU A 97 -4.54 3.76 -9.54
C LEU A 97 -5.56 4.78 -10.05
N ASP A 98 -6.76 4.86 -9.45
CA ASP A 98 -7.80 5.83 -9.81
C ASP A 98 -7.36 7.29 -9.59
N HIS A 99 -6.53 7.53 -8.57
CA HIS A 99 -6.03 8.86 -8.22
C HIS A 99 -4.77 9.28 -8.99
N LEU A 100 -4.21 8.43 -9.85
CA LEU A 100 -3.05 8.80 -10.67
C LEU A 100 -3.42 9.90 -11.68
N LYS A 101 -2.61 10.95 -11.73
CA LYS A 101 -2.78 12.03 -12.71
C LYS A 101 -2.38 11.63 -14.14
N VAL A 102 -1.53 10.62 -14.26
CA VAL A 102 -1.12 10.02 -15.54
C VAL A 102 -1.61 8.58 -15.54
N ARG A 103 -2.40 8.20 -16.54
CA ARG A 103 -2.97 6.85 -16.64
C ARG A 103 -1.90 5.87 -17.12
N PRO A 104 -1.60 4.80 -16.36
CA PRO A 104 -0.71 3.75 -16.84
C PRO A 104 -1.40 2.88 -17.91
N GLU A 105 -0.57 2.18 -18.69
CA GLU A 105 -1.00 1.21 -19.70
C GLU A 105 -0.73 -0.23 -19.23
N PHE A 106 0.10 -0.39 -18.20
CA PHE A 106 0.45 -1.66 -17.58
C PHE A 106 0.61 -1.49 -16.06
N VAL A 107 0.27 -2.52 -15.29
CA VAL A 107 0.40 -2.49 -13.82
C VAL A 107 1.25 -3.66 -13.33
N ILE A 108 2.25 -3.40 -12.53
CA ILE A 108 3.00 -4.41 -11.78
C ILE A 108 2.69 -4.29 -10.29
N VAL A 109 2.45 -5.43 -9.63
CA VAL A 109 1.96 -5.46 -8.25
C VAL A 109 2.86 -6.34 -7.40
N ASP A 110 3.26 -5.88 -6.20
CA ASP A 110 3.90 -6.78 -5.24
C ASP A 110 2.94 -7.86 -4.76
N GLY A 111 3.44 -9.11 -4.68
CA GLY A 111 2.67 -10.24 -4.21
C GLY A 111 2.22 -11.20 -5.32
N ASN A 112 1.21 -12.01 -5.02
CA ASN A 112 0.72 -13.09 -5.89
C ASN A 112 -0.80 -13.07 -6.11
N ARG A 113 -1.49 -12.02 -5.69
CA ARG A 113 -2.94 -11.85 -5.79
C ARG A 113 -3.27 -10.42 -6.18
N PHE A 114 -4.02 -10.27 -7.26
CA PHE A 114 -4.58 -9.01 -7.72
C PHE A 114 -5.84 -9.29 -8.51
N HIS A 115 -6.83 -8.44 -8.43
CA HIS A 115 -7.99 -8.46 -9.31
C HIS A 115 -7.76 -7.48 -10.47
N PRO A 116 -8.15 -7.81 -11.72
CA PRO A 116 -7.99 -6.91 -12.84
C PRO A 116 -8.55 -5.52 -12.55
N TYR A 117 -7.71 -4.50 -12.69
CA TYR A 117 -8.12 -3.12 -12.50
C TYR A 117 -8.82 -2.58 -13.74
N ARG A 118 -10.05 -2.10 -13.57
CA ARG A 118 -10.82 -1.38 -14.59
C ARG A 118 -10.96 0.07 -14.17
N PRO A 119 -10.48 1.04 -14.97
CA PRO A 119 -10.60 2.46 -14.64
C PRO A 119 -12.07 2.87 -14.43
N GLY A 120 -12.34 3.53 -13.29
CA GLY A 120 -13.68 3.98 -12.94
C GLY A 120 -14.62 2.91 -12.39
N ALA A 121 -14.16 1.65 -12.20
CA ALA A 121 -14.93 0.63 -11.51
C ALA A 121 -15.03 0.92 -10.02
N THR A 122 -16.23 0.79 -9.46
CA THR A 122 -16.47 0.80 -8.02
C THR A 122 -16.99 -0.57 -7.57
N LEU A 123 -17.00 -0.84 -6.26
CA LEU A 123 -17.59 -2.07 -5.72
C LEU A 123 -19.07 -2.25 -6.11
N ASP A 124 -19.76 -1.14 -6.33
CA ASP A 124 -21.19 -1.09 -6.67
C ASP A 124 -21.45 -0.92 -8.18
N SER A 125 -20.43 -1.09 -9.03
CA SER A 125 -20.60 -0.95 -10.49
C SER A 125 -21.53 -2.05 -11.01
N PRO A 126 -22.75 -1.72 -11.47
CA PRO A 126 -23.78 -2.71 -11.78
C PRO A 126 -23.49 -3.50 -13.07
N ASP A 127 -22.73 -2.91 -13.98
CA ASP A 127 -22.37 -3.51 -15.27
C ASP A 127 -20.94 -3.17 -15.65
N LEU A 128 -20.06 -4.15 -15.51
CA LEU A 128 -18.66 -4.02 -15.89
C LEU A 128 -18.43 -3.93 -17.40
N SER A 129 -19.42 -4.30 -18.21
CA SER A 129 -19.31 -4.24 -19.68
C SER A 129 -19.32 -2.81 -20.22
N LEU A 130 -19.83 -1.86 -19.44
CA LEU A 130 -19.85 -0.43 -19.77
C LEU A 130 -18.52 0.29 -19.41
N LEU A 131 -17.63 -0.39 -18.70
CA LEU A 131 -16.34 0.14 -18.29
C LEU A 131 -15.25 -0.19 -19.32
N PRO A 132 -14.16 0.58 -19.35
CA PRO A 132 -12.99 0.24 -20.14
C PRO A 132 -12.48 -1.18 -19.86
N GLU A 133 -11.81 -1.79 -20.83
CA GLU A 133 -11.14 -3.07 -20.61
C GLU A 133 -10.15 -2.98 -19.42
N PRO A 134 -9.98 -4.09 -18.67
CA PRO A 134 -9.03 -4.09 -17.55
C PRO A 134 -7.61 -3.86 -18.07
N LEU A 135 -6.83 -3.10 -17.32
CA LEU A 135 -5.42 -2.92 -17.66
C LEU A 135 -4.68 -4.26 -17.53
N PRO A 136 -3.78 -4.56 -18.49
CA PRO A 136 -2.88 -5.68 -18.37
C PRO A 136 -2.00 -5.51 -17.12
N HIS A 137 -1.77 -6.61 -16.40
CA HIS A 137 -1.00 -6.56 -15.16
C HIS A 137 -0.16 -7.81 -14.94
N ALA A 138 0.83 -7.70 -14.07
CA ALA A 138 1.61 -8.82 -13.55
C ALA A 138 1.74 -8.73 -12.02
N THR A 139 1.60 -9.89 -11.34
CA THR A 139 1.88 -10.02 -9.92
C THR A 139 3.27 -10.59 -9.70
N LEU A 140 4.06 -9.98 -8.83
CA LEU A 140 5.49 -10.24 -8.69
C LEU A 140 5.85 -10.43 -7.22
N VAL A 141 6.07 -11.67 -6.80
CA VAL A 141 6.51 -11.95 -5.42
C VAL A 141 7.87 -11.31 -5.16
N LYS A 142 7.96 -10.52 -4.09
CA LYS A 142 9.12 -9.67 -3.75
C LYS A 142 9.45 -8.68 -4.86
N GLY A 143 8.43 -8.09 -5.46
CA GLY A 143 8.57 -7.09 -6.52
C GLY A 143 9.30 -5.85 -6.04
N ASP A 144 9.11 -5.46 -4.77
CA ASP A 144 9.78 -4.35 -4.09
C ASP A 144 11.32 -4.49 -4.04
N ALA A 145 11.82 -5.72 -4.09
CA ALA A 145 13.27 -6.01 -4.17
C ALA A 145 13.77 -6.19 -5.62
N ARG A 146 12.92 -6.02 -6.63
CA ARG A 146 13.25 -6.29 -8.04
C ARG A 146 12.98 -5.13 -8.99
N TYR A 147 11.95 -4.33 -8.75
CA TYR A 147 11.48 -3.29 -9.67
C TYR A 147 11.36 -1.94 -8.95
N LEU A 148 11.91 -0.88 -9.59
CA LEU A 148 11.95 0.46 -9.03
C LEU A 148 10.57 1.03 -8.71
N ALA A 149 9.58 0.84 -9.61
CA ALA A 149 8.23 1.38 -9.40
C ALA A 149 7.52 0.73 -8.21
N ILE A 150 7.68 -0.60 -7.99
CA ILE A 150 7.13 -1.27 -6.80
C ILE A 150 7.87 -0.83 -5.53
N ALA A 151 9.21 -0.72 -5.57
CA ALA A 151 9.98 -0.23 -4.42
C ALA A 151 9.59 1.19 -4.02
N ALA A 152 9.38 2.06 -5.00
CA ALA A 152 8.87 3.42 -4.78
C ALA A 152 7.47 3.42 -4.15
N ALA A 153 6.55 2.58 -4.66
CA ALA A 153 5.22 2.40 -4.09
C ALA A 153 5.29 1.89 -2.63
N SER A 154 6.17 0.94 -2.34
CA SER A 154 6.41 0.44 -0.98
C SER A 154 6.81 1.56 -0.01
N ILE A 155 7.73 2.44 -0.42
CA ILE A 155 8.16 3.60 0.37
C ILE A 155 6.97 4.53 0.65
N LEU A 156 6.17 4.86 -0.37
CA LEU A 156 5.01 5.74 -0.20
C LEU A 156 3.95 5.10 0.72
N ALA A 157 3.50 3.88 0.41
CA ALA A 157 2.48 3.20 1.21
C ALA A 157 2.88 3.11 2.69
N LYS A 158 4.14 2.75 2.97
CA LYS A 158 4.65 2.61 4.33
C LYS A 158 4.76 3.95 5.06
N THR A 159 5.33 4.98 4.44
CA THR A 159 5.55 6.26 5.12
C THR A 159 4.24 7.02 5.35
N TYR A 160 3.30 7.00 4.40
CA TYR A 160 1.97 7.57 4.59
C TYR A 160 1.19 6.86 5.69
N ARG A 161 1.33 5.53 5.77
CA ARG A 161 0.73 4.79 6.88
C ARG A 161 1.40 5.04 8.22
N ASP A 162 2.72 5.18 8.25
CA ASP A 162 3.45 5.50 9.48
C ASP A 162 3.00 6.88 10.05
N ASP A 163 2.79 7.90 9.18
CA ASP A 163 2.22 9.20 9.57
C ASP A 163 0.82 9.05 10.16
N TYR A 164 -0.07 8.32 9.49
CA TYR A 164 -1.42 8.04 9.97
C TYR A 164 -1.42 7.34 11.33
N MET A 165 -0.56 6.35 11.54
CA MET A 165 -0.46 5.64 12.82
C MET A 165 0.12 6.52 13.94
N ALA A 166 1.00 7.46 13.62
CA ALA A 166 1.49 8.46 14.56
C ALA A 166 0.36 9.43 14.98
N ASP A 167 -0.49 9.83 14.04
CA ASP A 167 -1.66 10.68 14.32
C ASP A 167 -2.68 9.95 15.21
N LEU A 168 -2.95 8.69 14.94
CA LEU A 168 -3.81 7.87 15.80
C LEU A 168 -3.20 7.67 17.19
N HIS A 169 -1.87 7.53 17.30
CA HIS A 169 -1.20 7.40 18.58
C HIS A 169 -1.39 8.66 19.45
N ARG A 170 -1.40 9.87 18.85
CA ARG A 170 -1.67 11.10 19.61
C ARG A 170 -3.07 11.10 20.24
N GLN A 171 -4.05 10.49 19.60
CA GLN A 171 -5.42 10.38 20.08
C GLN A 171 -5.62 9.22 21.07
N HIS A 172 -4.84 8.14 20.91
CA HIS A 172 -4.95 6.90 21.66
C HIS A 172 -3.57 6.39 22.11
N PRO A 173 -2.84 7.14 22.97
CA PRO A 173 -1.45 6.82 23.33
C PRO A 173 -1.28 5.48 24.05
N GLN A 174 -2.32 5.00 24.73
CA GLN A 174 -2.31 3.74 25.49
C GLN A 174 -2.01 2.50 24.65
N TYR A 175 -2.28 2.52 23.33
CA TYR A 175 -2.03 1.37 22.44
C TYR A 175 -0.61 1.33 21.87
N GLY A 176 0.22 2.34 22.10
CA GLY A 176 1.61 2.37 21.67
C GLY A 176 1.81 2.39 20.13
N TRP A 177 0.84 2.86 19.36
CA TRP A 177 0.84 2.77 17.87
C TRP A 177 1.99 3.51 17.19
N ALA A 178 2.59 4.52 17.83
CA ALA A 178 3.81 5.16 17.31
C ALA A 178 5.01 4.20 17.26
N ARG A 179 5.04 3.15 18.11
CA ARG A 179 6.10 2.15 18.15
C ARG A 179 5.72 0.89 17.39
N ASN A 180 4.53 0.38 17.64
CA ASN A 180 4.10 -0.91 17.08
C ASN A 180 3.34 -0.80 15.75
N ALA A 181 3.04 0.42 15.28
CA ALA A 181 2.32 0.70 14.02
C ALA A 181 1.03 -0.15 13.85
N GLY A 182 0.39 -0.55 14.95
CA GLY A 182 -0.81 -1.39 14.97
C GLY A 182 -0.55 -2.89 14.83
N TYR A 183 0.70 -3.35 14.74
CA TYR A 183 1.04 -4.78 14.68
C TYR A 183 0.68 -5.50 15.99
N PRO A 184 0.48 -6.86 15.92
CA PRO A 184 0.04 -7.69 17.06
C PRO A 184 1.17 -7.96 18.07
N THR A 185 1.85 -6.91 18.55
CA THR A 185 2.88 -7.02 19.57
C THR A 185 2.26 -7.38 20.94
N ARG A 186 3.07 -7.92 21.85
CA ARG A 186 2.64 -8.20 23.23
C ARG A 186 2.08 -6.94 23.93
N GLU A 187 2.76 -5.81 23.75
CA GLU A 187 2.32 -4.50 24.28
C GLU A 187 0.94 -4.10 23.71
N HIS A 188 0.73 -4.21 22.38
CA HIS A 188 -0.53 -3.84 21.76
C HIS A 188 -1.68 -4.72 22.25
N ARG A 189 -1.46 -6.06 22.34
CA ARG A 189 -2.49 -6.98 22.85
C ARG A 189 -2.79 -6.77 24.33
N ALA A 190 -1.79 -6.44 25.17
CA ALA A 190 -2.01 -6.08 26.56
C ALA A 190 -2.87 -4.81 26.68
N ALA A 191 -2.57 -3.79 25.88
CA ALA A 191 -3.38 -2.56 25.86
C ALA A 191 -4.82 -2.82 25.39
N ILE A 192 -5.04 -3.71 24.41
CA ILE A 192 -6.39 -4.11 23.98
C ILE A 192 -7.13 -4.84 25.12
N ALA A 193 -6.44 -5.71 25.87
CA ALA A 193 -7.04 -6.43 26.98
C ALA A 193 -7.44 -5.49 28.13
N GLU A 194 -6.64 -4.46 28.39
CA GLU A 194 -6.87 -3.49 29.47
C GLU A 194 -7.90 -2.43 29.12
N HIS A 195 -7.81 -1.85 27.90
CA HIS A 195 -8.61 -0.68 27.51
C HIS A 195 -9.73 -0.99 26.51
N GLY A 196 -9.84 -2.26 26.06
CA GLY A 196 -10.76 -2.66 24.99
C GLY A 196 -10.34 -2.21 23.61
N PRO A 197 -11.04 -2.62 22.56
CA PRO A 197 -10.79 -2.17 21.19
C PRO A 197 -11.47 -0.84 20.89
N THR A 198 -10.81 0.02 20.12
CA THR A 198 -11.38 1.26 19.55
C THR A 198 -12.01 0.99 18.17
N PRO A 199 -12.70 1.99 17.55
CA PRO A 199 -13.16 1.90 16.16
C PRO A 199 -12.04 1.73 15.12
N PHE A 200 -10.77 1.98 15.50
CA PHE A 200 -9.61 1.79 14.64
C PHE A 200 -9.07 0.36 14.65
N HIS A 201 -9.55 -0.51 15.55
CA HIS A 201 -9.19 -1.93 15.54
C HIS A 201 -10.05 -2.70 14.52
N ARG A 202 -9.43 -3.68 13.87
CA ARG A 202 -10.06 -4.56 12.88
C ARG A 202 -10.75 -5.70 13.62
N ARG A 203 -12.06 -5.64 13.74
CA ARG A 203 -12.85 -6.59 14.54
C ARG A 203 -12.92 -7.98 13.94
N SER A 204 -12.71 -8.12 12.64
CA SER A 204 -12.59 -9.41 11.95
C SER A 204 -11.26 -10.14 12.22
N PHE A 205 -10.30 -9.44 12.85
CA PHE A 205 -9.01 -10.03 13.23
C PHE A 205 -9.06 -10.58 14.65
N ARG A 206 -8.29 -11.64 14.93
CA ARG A 206 -8.12 -12.15 16.28
C ARG A 206 -7.31 -11.16 17.13
N LEU A 207 -8.00 -10.28 17.85
CA LEU A 207 -7.36 -9.21 18.63
C LEU A 207 -6.61 -9.75 19.84
N LEU A 208 -7.19 -10.70 20.57
CA LEU A 208 -6.59 -11.35 21.73
C LEU A 208 -6.38 -12.85 21.45
N PRO A 209 -5.31 -13.45 22.01
CA PRO A 209 -5.19 -14.91 22.03
C PRO A 209 -6.27 -15.51 22.92
N ASP A 210 -6.58 -16.81 22.72
CA ASP A 210 -7.43 -17.62 23.61
C ASP A 210 -6.75 -17.83 24.94
#